data_06d058e58b5477923200bdb49b218dbe
#
_entry.id   06d058e58b5477923200bdb49b218dbe
#
_cell.length_a   1.000
_cell.length_b   1.000
_cell.length_c   1.000
_cell.angle_alpha   90.00
_cell.angle_beta   90.00
_cell.angle_gamma   90.00
#
_symmetry.space_group_name_H-M   'P 1'
#
loop_
_entity.id
_entity.type
_entity.pdbx_description
1 polymer ?
#
loop_
_entity_poly.entity_id
_entity_poly.type
_entity_poly.pdbx_seq_one_letter_code
_entity_poly.pdbx_strand_id
1 'polypeptide(L)'
;MRGRATFADPVSVERQTGVWNAKVDADPFDIAVQTIVFQSGGNSGWHRHPGPVFIMVVQGEMTFYESNDPHCSPTVRKAGEGYMDTGENAHFARNETTHPAINVVTYMAPPGAALRIDAPNPGNCAF
;
A
#
# COMPACT_ATOMS: atom_id res chain seq x y z
N MET A 1 -5.44 5.57 12.36
CA MET A 1 -6.52 5.68 11.35
C MET A 1 -6.91 7.14 11.21
N ARG A 2 -6.92 7.66 10.01
CA ARG A 2 -7.43 9.01 9.73
C ARG A 2 -8.94 9.00 9.48
N GLY A 3 -9.42 7.99 8.77
CA GLY A 3 -10.83 7.80 8.50
C GLY A 3 -11.09 6.60 7.62
N ARG A 4 -12.32 6.15 7.63
CA ARG A 4 -12.86 5.12 6.74
C ARG A 4 -14.29 5.51 6.37
N ALA A 5 -14.65 5.38 5.10
CA ALA A 5 -15.98 5.66 4.60
C ALA A 5 -16.40 4.61 3.57
N THR A 6 -17.69 4.24 3.60
CA THR A 6 -18.28 3.35 2.62
C THR A 6 -18.94 4.16 1.50
N PHE A 7 -18.59 3.86 0.27
CA PHE A 7 -19.28 4.33 -0.93
C PHE A 7 -20.36 3.32 -1.29
N ALA A 8 -21.58 3.61 -0.87
CA ALA A 8 -22.69 2.65 -0.92
C ALA A 8 -23.29 2.46 -2.32
N ASP A 9 -23.17 3.48 -3.18
CA ASP A 9 -23.66 3.39 -4.56
C ASP A 9 -22.59 2.75 -5.45
N PRO A 10 -22.98 1.92 -6.44
CA PRO A 10 -22.06 1.40 -7.42
C PRO A 10 -21.34 2.54 -8.15
N VAL A 11 -20.02 2.40 -8.28
CA VAL A 11 -19.18 3.38 -8.97
C VAL A 11 -18.66 2.77 -10.26
N SER A 12 -18.93 3.43 -11.39
CA SER A 12 -18.33 3.10 -12.67
C SER A 12 -17.85 4.40 -13.31
N VAL A 13 -16.55 4.62 -13.27
CA VAL A 13 -15.91 5.82 -13.80
C VAL A 13 -14.74 5.42 -14.70
N GLU A 14 -14.75 5.94 -15.90
CA GLU A 14 -13.61 5.86 -16.82
C GLU A 14 -13.20 7.27 -17.23
N ARG A 15 -11.91 7.58 -17.11
CA ARG A 15 -11.34 8.85 -17.54
C ARG A 15 -10.07 8.62 -18.34
N GLN A 16 -10.10 9.07 -19.57
CA GLN A 16 -8.96 9.07 -20.50
C GLN A 16 -8.55 10.50 -20.83
N THR A 17 -7.29 10.84 -20.64
CA THR A 17 -6.73 12.12 -21.03
C THR A 17 -5.29 11.92 -21.48
N GLY A 18 -4.97 12.11 -22.76
CA GLY A 18 -3.59 12.09 -23.24
C GLY A 18 -2.70 10.98 -22.65
N VAL A 19 -1.92 11.34 -21.64
CA VAL A 19 -0.91 10.45 -21.03
C VAL A 19 -1.43 9.60 -19.89
N TRP A 20 -2.72 9.73 -19.52
CA TRP A 20 -3.23 8.96 -18.40
C TRP A 20 -4.66 8.43 -18.61
N ASN A 21 -4.83 7.21 -18.13
CA ASN A 21 -6.10 6.49 -18.17
C ASN A 21 -6.38 5.91 -16.79
N ALA A 22 -7.54 6.20 -16.24
CA ALA A 22 -8.02 5.63 -15.00
C ALA A 22 -9.42 5.05 -15.17
N LYS A 23 -9.60 3.82 -14.70
CA LYS A 23 -10.89 3.15 -14.62
C LYS A 23 -11.13 2.70 -13.19
N VAL A 24 -12.29 3.06 -12.65
CA VAL A 24 -12.82 2.53 -11.38
C VAL A 24 -14.17 1.91 -11.71
N ASP A 25 -14.31 0.63 -11.41
CA ASP A 25 -15.53 -0.13 -11.60
C ASP A 25 -15.70 -1.00 -10.36
N ALA A 26 -16.58 -0.60 -9.48
CA ALA A 26 -16.75 -1.24 -8.17
C ALA A 26 -18.21 -1.22 -7.72
N ASP A 27 -18.65 -2.33 -7.14
CA ASP A 27 -19.79 -2.37 -6.22
C ASP A 27 -19.46 -1.54 -4.96
N PRO A 28 -20.38 -1.40 -4.00
CA PRO A 28 -20.08 -0.70 -2.76
C PRO A 28 -18.73 -1.08 -2.18
N PHE A 29 -17.91 -0.09 -1.84
CA PHE A 29 -16.55 -0.29 -1.32
C PHE A 29 -16.19 0.76 -0.27
N ASP A 30 -15.17 0.45 0.51
CA ASP A 30 -14.60 1.38 1.47
C ASP A 30 -13.35 2.06 0.93
N ILE A 31 -13.19 3.32 1.27
CA ILE A 31 -11.91 4.00 1.27
C ILE A 31 -11.50 4.24 2.73
N ALA A 32 -10.29 3.84 3.08
CA ALA A 32 -9.71 4.10 4.38
C ALA A 32 -8.37 4.82 4.22
N VAL A 33 -8.10 5.77 5.11
CA VAL A 33 -6.84 6.52 5.13
C VAL A 33 -6.16 6.35 6.47
N GLN A 34 -4.89 6.02 6.45
CA GLN A 34 -4.08 5.79 7.65
C GLN A 34 -2.74 6.52 7.54
N THR A 35 -2.29 7.10 8.64
CA THR A 35 -0.90 7.57 8.78
C THR A 35 -0.11 6.53 9.57
N ILE A 36 1.02 6.11 9.04
CA ILE A 36 1.91 5.12 9.67
C ILE A 36 3.29 5.74 9.83
N VAL A 37 3.81 5.68 11.06
CA VAL A 37 5.17 6.11 11.37
C VAL A 37 6.05 4.89 11.51
N PHE A 38 7.13 4.85 10.74
CA PHE A 38 8.18 3.83 10.84
C PHE A 38 9.43 4.42 11.45
N GLN A 39 9.79 3.96 12.64
CA GLN A 39 11.09 4.30 13.22
C GLN A 39 12.21 3.65 12.42
N SER A 40 13.46 4.09 12.64
CA SER A 40 14.63 3.46 12.03
C SER A 40 14.61 1.93 12.25
N GLY A 41 14.75 1.16 11.16
CA GLY A 41 14.68 -0.30 11.18
C GLY A 41 13.27 -0.89 11.32
N GLY A 42 12.25 -0.06 11.53
CA GLY A 42 10.87 -0.52 11.62
C GLY A 42 10.36 -1.08 10.29
N ASN A 43 9.50 -2.09 10.38
CA ASN A 43 8.94 -2.76 9.21
C ASN A 43 7.47 -3.16 9.42
N SER A 44 6.81 -3.49 8.32
CA SER A 44 5.41 -3.89 8.32
C SER A 44 5.16 -5.37 8.60
N GLY A 45 6.18 -6.20 8.51
CA GLY A 45 5.98 -7.65 8.31
C GLY A 45 5.38 -7.95 6.93
N TRP A 46 5.41 -9.23 6.53
CA TRP A 46 4.80 -9.68 5.29
C TRP A 46 3.28 -9.69 5.41
N HIS A 47 2.60 -9.00 4.50
CA HIS A 47 1.14 -8.92 4.47
C HIS A 47 0.65 -8.54 3.08
N ARG A 48 -0.64 -8.76 2.87
CA ARG A 48 -1.39 -8.33 1.67
C ARG A 48 -2.66 -7.57 2.06
N HIS A 49 -3.39 -7.12 1.08
CA HIS A 49 -4.59 -6.30 1.26
C HIS A 49 -5.79 -6.88 0.48
N PRO A 50 -7.04 -6.60 0.91
CA PRO A 50 -8.23 -7.07 0.19
C PRO A 50 -8.53 -6.28 -1.10
N GLY A 51 -7.75 -5.27 -1.42
CA GLY A 51 -7.86 -4.44 -2.61
C GLY A 51 -6.63 -3.56 -2.79
N PRO A 52 -6.63 -2.67 -3.79
CA PRO A 52 -5.49 -1.83 -4.09
C PRO A 52 -5.20 -0.82 -2.98
N VAL A 53 -3.92 -0.52 -2.81
CA VAL A 53 -3.41 0.40 -1.78
C VAL A 53 -2.45 1.41 -2.42
N PHE A 54 -2.67 2.68 -2.11
CA PHE A 54 -1.79 3.77 -2.53
C PHE A 54 -1.04 4.30 -1.32
N ILE A 55 0.27 4.22 -1.37
CA ILE A 55 1.16 4.63 -0.28
C ILE A 55 1.92 5.86 -0.72
N MET A 56 1.77 6.94 0.03
CA MET A 56 2.53 8.17 -0.16
C MET A 56 3.58 8.27 0.94
N VAL A 57 4.84 8.33 0.59
CA VAL A 57 5.89 8.67 1.55
C VAL A 57 5.88 10.19 1.72
N VAL A 58 5.52 10.67 2.91
CA VAL A 58 5.42 12.12 3.19
C VAL A 58 6.59 12.64 3.99
N GLN A 59 7.36 11.74 4.62
CA GLN A 59 8.60 12.08 5.31
C GLN A 59 9.56 10.89 5.26
N GLY A 60 10.85 11.16 5.08
CA GLY A 60 11.89 10.14 5.08
C GLY A 60 11.94 9.30 3.81
N GLU A 61 12.29 8.05 3.97
CA GLU A 61 12.46 7.09 2.88
C GLU A 61 11.96 5.71 3.33
N MET A 62 11.28 5.01 2.44
CA MET A 62 10.81 3.65 2.66
C MET A 62 11.27 2.74 1.54
N THR A 63 11.56 1.49 1.89
CA THR A 63 11.90 0.42 0.95
C THR A 63 10.81 -0.64 0.97
N PHE A 64 10.37 -1.05 -0.22
CA PHE A 64 9.32 -2.05 -0.42
C PHE A 64 9.87 -3.27 -1.12
N TYR A 65 9.40 -4.45 -0.70
CA TYR A 65 9.76 -5.75 -1.25
C TYR A 65 8.49 -6.55 -1.55
N GLU A 66 8.50 -7.30 -2.65
CA GLU A 66 7.37 -8.10 -3.11
C GLU A 66 7.64 -9.60 -2.92
N SER A 67 6.63 -10.36 -2.50
CA SER A 67 6.74 -11.81 -2.28
C SER A 67 6.91 -12.61 -3.57
N ASN A 68 6.44 -12.07 -4.69
CA ASN A 68 6.53 -12.70 -6.01
C ASN A 68 7.79 -12.33 -6.79
N ASP A 69 8.70 -11.56 -6.19
CA ASP A 69 10.00 -11.25 -6.77
C ASP A 69 11.08 -12.20 -6.21
N PRO A 70 11.57 -13.19 -6.99
CA PRO A 70 12.58 -14.15 -6.51
C PRO A 70 13.94 -13.52 -6.21
N HIS A 71 14.17 -12.29 -6.67
CA HIS A 71 15.42 -11.56 -6.45
C HIS A 71 15.40 -10.65 -5.23
N CYS A 72 14.24 -10.51 -4.57
CA CYS A 72 14.07 -9.59 -3.44
C CYS A 72 14.58 -8.18 -3.78
N SER A 73 14.20 -7.66 -4.94
CA SER A 73 14.66 -6.36 -5.43
C SER A 73 14.03 -5.22 -4.61
N PRO A 74 14.82 -4.31 -4.05
CA PRO A 74 14.27 -3.19 -3.29
C PRO A 74 13.64 -2.15 -4.21
N THR A 75 12.46 -1.67 -3.84
CA THR A 75 11.84 -0.49 -4.43
C THR A 75 11.88 0.64 -3.41
N VAL A 76 12.75 1.61 -3.62
CA VAL A 76 12.95 2.74 -2.69
C VAL A 76 12.06 3.90 -3.09
N ARG A 77 11.39 4.51 -2.11
CA ARG A 77 10.57 5.72 -2.29
C ARG A 77 10.93 6.75 -1.22
N LYS A 78 11.13 7.98 -1.65
CA LYS A 78 11.44 9.13 -0.79
C LYS A 78 10.22 10.02 -0.59
N ALA A 79 10.31 10.94 0.35
CA ALA A 79 9.26 11.94 0.57
C ALA A 79 8.85 12.62 -0.74
N GLY A 80 7.53 12.65 -1.01
CA GLY A 80 6.94 13.13 -2.25
C GLY A 80 6.71 12.06 -3.32
N GLU A 81 7.17 10.83 -3.10
CA GLU A 81 6.99 9.71 -4.01
C GLU A 81 5.92 8.73 -3.53
N GLY A 82 5.30 8.03 -4.47
CA GLY A 82 4.26 7.05 -4.21
C GLY A 82 4.69 5.62 -4.54
N TYR A 83 4.04 4.68 -3.87
CA TYR A 83 4.10 3.26 -4.14
C TYR A 83 2.68 2.71 -4.21
N MET A 84 2.36 1.95 -5.25
CA MET A 84 1.05 1.33 -5.42
C MET A 84 1.17 -0.18 -5.27
N ASP A 85 0.36 -0.75 -4.38
CA ASP A 85 0.22 -2.18 -4.17
C ASP A 85 -1.14 -2.64 -4.68
N THR A 86 -1.18 -3.67 -5.52
CA THR A 86 -2.43 -4.25 -6.02
C THR A 86 -3.21 -4.98 -4.93
N GLY A 87 -2.55 -5.38 -3.85
CA GLY A 87 -3.11 -6.18 -2.77
C GLY A 87 -3.07 -7.70 -3.00
N GLU A 88 -2.79 -8.14 -4.21
CA GLU A 88 -2.82 -9.58 -4.58
C GLU A 88 -1.67 -10.36 -3.95
N ASN A 89 -0.46 -9.84 -4.05
CA ASN A 89 0.73 -10.47 -3.51
C ASN A 89 1.07 -9.89 -2.13
N ALA A 90 1.72 -10.67 -1.29
CA ALA A 90 2.25 -10.14 -0.06
C ALA A 90 3.43 -9.21 -0.34
N HIS A 91 3.51 -8.13 0.43
CA HIS A 91 4.61 -7.20 0.39
C HIS A 91 5.17 -6.92 1.79
N PHE A 92 6.33 -6.29 1.82
CA PHE A 92 7.03 -5.93 3.04
C PHE A 92 7.58 -4.51 2.90
N ALA A 93 7.18 -3.61 3.80
CA ALA A 93 7.68 -2.25 3.84
C ALA A 93 8.66 -2.08 5.01
N ARG A 94 9.79 -1.44 4.78
CA ARG A 94 10.85 -1.28 5.77
C ARG A 94 11.50 0.10 5.69
N ASN A 95 11.72 0.70 6.85
CA ASN A 95 12.56 1.89 6.96
C ASN A 95 14.01 1.46 7.19
N GLU A 96 14.82 1.48 6.15
CA GLU A 96 16.24 1.08 6.18
C GLU A 96 17.18 2.25 6.51
N THR A 97 16.62 3.41 6.84
CA THR A 97 17.38 4.61 7.18
C THR A 97 17.54 4.79 8.69
N THR A 98 18.35 5.75 9.08
CA THR A 98 18.58 6.13 10.49
C THR A 98 17.58 7.15 11.05
N HIS A 99 16.62 7.60 10.21
CA HIS A 99 15.64 8.63 10.57
C HIS A 99 14.21 8.04 10.45
N PRO A 100 13.24 8.57 11.21
CA PRO A 100 11.85 8.17 11.04
C PRO A 100 11.31 8.44 9.64
N ALA A 101 10.43 7.57 9.16
CA ALA A 101 9.66 7.76 7.93
C ALA A 101 8.16 7.79 8.25
N ILE A 102 7.41 8.55 7.46
CA ILE A 102 5.95 8.67 7.60
C ILE A 102 5.31 8.39 6.26
N ASN A 103 4.37 7.44 6.26
CA ASN A 103 3.51 7.13 5.13
C ASN A 103 2.08 7.56 5.39
N VAL A 104 1.43 8.12 4.38
CA VAL A 104 -0.03 8.24 4.32
C VAL A 104 -0.53 7.21 3.33
N VAL A 105 -1.40 6.33 3.80
CA VAL A 105 -1.83 5.15 3.06
C VAL A 105 -3.33 5.22 2.80
N THR A 106 -3.72 5.05 1.55
CA THR A 106 -5.13 4.98 1.13
C THR A 106 -5.43 3.57 0.64
N TYR A 107 -6.39 2.95 1.29
CA TYR A 107 -6.88 1.60 0.99
C TYR A 107 -8.21 1.68 0.25
N MET A 108 -8.39 0.82 -0.75
CA MET A 108 -9.69 0.48 -1.32
C MET A 108 -10.00 -0.96 -0.93
N ALA A 109 -11.18 -1.20 -0.34
CA ALA A 109 -11.49 -2.52 0.20
C ALA A 109 -13.00 -2.81 0.13
N PRO A 110 -13.43 -4.08 0.15
CA PRO A 110 -14.82 -4.42 0.37
C PRO A 110 -15.35 -3.81 1.69
N PRO A 111 -16.63 -3.43 1.75
CA PRO A 111 -17.20 -2.81 2.94
C PRO A 111 -16.94 -3.64 4.21
N GLY A 112 -16.39 -3.02 5.25
CA GLY A 112 -16.11 -3.66 6.53
C GLY A 112 -14.93 -4.62 6.55
N ALA A 113 -14.27 -4.89 5.43
CA ALA A 113 -13.14 -5.82 5.38
C ALA A 113 -11.95 -5.35 6.23
N ALA A 114 -11.20 -6.31 6.77
CA ALA A 114 -9.91 -6.02 7.37
C ALA A 114 -8.95 -5.48 6.29
N LEU A 115 -8.29 -4.36 6.60
CA LEU A 115 -7.40 -3.69 5.64
C LEU A 115 -6.06 -4.41 5.46
N ARG A 116 -5.73 -5.31 6.38
CA ARG A 116 -4.48 -6.07 6.40
C ARG A 116 -4.79 -7.56 6.54
N ILE A 117 -4.09 -8.37 5.76
CA ILE A 117 -4.12 -9.83 5.82
C ILE A 117 -2.67 -10.28 6.00
N ASP A 118 -2.34 -10.79 7.18
CA ASP A 118 -0.98 -11.28 7.46
C ASP A 118 -0.63 -12.46 6.56
N ALA A 119 0.61 -12.51 6.13
CA ALA A 119 1.12 -13.55 5.25
C ALA A 119 2.40 -14.17 5.83
N PRO A 120 2.67 -15.46 5.55
CA PRO A 120 3.92 -16.07 5.94
C PRO A 120 5.10 -15.44 5.18
N ASN A 121 6.29 -15.51 5.76
CA ASN A 121 7.51 -15.11 5.07
C ASN A 121 7.69 -15.99 3.82
N PRO A 122 7.76 -15.41 2.62
CA PRO A 122 7.90 -16.17 1.37
C PRO A 122 9.29 -16.78 1.17
N GLY A 123 10.28 -16.36 1.95
CA GLY A 123 11.65 -16.89 1.90
C GLY A 123 12.49 -16.39 0.73
N ASN A 124 12.02 -15.42 -0.03
CA ASN A 124 12.75 -14.83 -1.16
C ASN A 124 13.75 -13.75 -0.74
N CYS A 125 13.61 -13.22 0.48
CA CYS A 125 14.51 -12.22 1.05
C CYS A 125 15.34 -12.83 2.21
N ALA A 126 16.49 -12.22 2.49
CA ALA A 126 17.39 -12.69 3.56
C ALA A 126 16.96 -12.24 4.98
N PHE A 127 15.75 -11.75 5.12
CA PHE A 127 15.19 -11.28 6.40
C PHE A 127 13.76 -11.77 6.62
#